data_6cb502e9a9be5ca75104a5e15aad33b1
#
_entry.id   6cb502e9a9be5ca75104a5e15aad33b1
#
_cell.length_a   1.000
_cell.length_b   1.000
_cell.length_c   1.000
_cell.angle_alpha   90.00
_cell.angle_beta   90.00
_cell.angle_gamma   90.00
#
_symmetry.space_group_name_H-M   'P 1'
#
loop_
_entity.id
_entity.type
_entity.pdbx_description
1 polymer ?
#
loop_
_entity_poly.entity_id
_entity_poly.type
_entity_poly.pdbx_seq_one_letter_code
_entity_poly.pdbx_strand_id
1 'polypeptide(L)'
;QQLHYKVSDVPYVKLAGELGVGCSDITKADIRVLGEDIQQNIPERRKVVEVADAVEEVDSCSACYGYLIPALDMLKQEGLLEKLHEKICIGQGYRGKTGELGVGNCTRNFKHHAEGCPPTENQIYEFLKEYISK
;
A
#
# COMPACT_ATOMS: atom_id res chain seq x y z
N GLN A 1 4.87 18.05 -3.02
CA GLN A 1 5.35 18.63 -1.75
C GLN A 1 4.28 18.57 -0.65
N GLN A 2 3.01 18.88 -0.93
CA GLN A 2 1.93 18.74 0.07
C GLN A 2 1.76 17.30 0.57
N LEU A 3 2.16 16.30 -0.23
CA LEU A 3 2.17 14.89 0.13
C LEU A 3 3.56 14.39 0.56
N HIS A 4 4.51 15.32 0.81
CA HIS A 4 5.91 15.04 1.18
C HIS A 4 6.74 14.26 0.15
N TYR A 5 6.29 14.18 -1.12
CA TYR A 5 7.10 13.65 -2.22
C TYR A 5 8.02 14.75 -2.79
N LYS A 6 9.22 14.36 -3.15
CA LYS A 6 10.11 15.19 -3.98
C LYS A 6 9.77 14.95 -5.45
N VAL A 7 10.06 15.92 -6.31
CA VAL A 7 9.88 15.77 -7.76
C VAL A 7 10.67 14.58 -8.31
N SER A 8 11.85 14.30 -7.72
CA SER A 8 12.67 13.13 -8.06
C SER A 8 11.99 11.78 -7.79
N ASP A 9 11.02 11.74 -6.87
CA ASP A 9 10.31 10.51 -6.48
C ASP A 9 9.19 10.17 -7.48
N VAL A 10 8.94 11.07 -8.45
CA VAL A 10 7.89 10.97 -9.45
C VAL A 10 8.50 11.11 -10.85
N PRO A 11 9.06 10.03 -11.43
CA PRO A 11 9.88 10.09 -12.64
C PRO A 11 9.22 10.78 -13.84
N TYR A 12 7.92 10.59 -14.04
CA TYR A 12 7.18 11.21 -15.15
C TYR A 12 7.02 12.73 -14.99
N VAL A 13 6.99 13.27 -13.78
CA VAL A 13 6.98 14.73 -13.55
C VAL A 13 8.32 15.33 -13.92
N LYS A 14 9.42 14.66 -13.54
CA LYS A 14 10.76 15.07 -13.93
C LYS A 14 10.93 15.03 -15.44
N LEU A 15 10.54 13.93 -16.09
CA LEU A 15 10.61 13.75 -17.52
C LEU A 15 9.78 14.81 -18.28
N ALA A 16 8.58 15.13 -17.82
CA ALA A 16 7.76 16.18 -18.40
C ALA A 16 8.45 17.56 -18.35
N GLY A 17 9.15 17.86 -17.28
CA GLY A 17 9.97 19.06 -17.16
C GLY A 17 11.16 19.08 -18.14
N GLU A 18 11.86 17.95 -18.29
CA GLU A 18 12.98 17.81 -19.24
C GLU A 18 12.54 17.92 -20.69
N LEU A 19 11.35 17.43 -21.03
CA LEU A 19 10.76 17.52 -22.38
C LEU A 19 10.08 18.88 -22.67
N GLY A 20 10.04 19.79 -21.69
CA GLY A 20 9.43 21.11 -21.85
C GLY A 20 7.91 21.11 -21.95
N VAL A 21 7.23 20.01 -21.61
CA VAL A 21 5.76 19.87 -21.59
C VAL A 21 5.14 20.24 -20.25
N GLY A 22 5.98 20.63 -19.26
CA GLY A 22 5.58 21.08 -17.93
C GLY A 22 6.73 21.70 -17.16
N CYS A 23 6.46 22.16 -15.95
CA CYS A 23 7.46 22.72 -15.04
C CYS A 23 7.53 21.88 -13.77
N SER A 24 8.71 21.34 -13.48
CA SER A 24 8.97 20.58 -12.25
C SER A 24 9.38 21.46 -11.06
N ASP A 25 9.56 22.75 -11.28
CA ASP A 25 9.90 23.71 -10.24
C ASP A 25 8.64 24.23 -9.55
N ILE A 26 8.37 23.72 -8.35
CA ILE A 26 7.19 24.07 -7.56
C ILE A 26 7.14 25.57 -7.19
N THR A 27 8.29 26.26 -7.17
CA THR A 27 8.33 27.68 -6.84
C THR A 27 7.69 28.54 -7.92
N LYS A 28 7.53 28.00 -9.13
CA LYS A 28 6.89 28.66 -10.28
C LYS A 28 5.41 28.27 -10.44
N ALA A 29 4.89 27.42 -9.54
CA ALA A 29 3.49 27.00 -9.61
C ALA A 29 2.56 28.08 -9.04
N ASP A 30 1.47 28.41 -9.78
CA ASP A 30 0.36 29.19 -9.24
C ASP A 30 -0.58 28.27 -8.48
N ILE A 31 -0.42 28.23 -7.15
CA ILE A 31 -1.21 27.35 -6.27
C ILE A 31 -2.38 28.15 -5.72
N ARG A 32 -3.61 27.80 -6.13
CA ARG A 32 -4.84 28.37 -5.61
C ARG A 32 -5.54 27.38 -4.70
N VAL A 33 -5.62 27.71 -3.43
CA VAL A 33 -6.39 26.92 -2.46
C VAL A 33 -7.85 27.38 -2.53
N LEU A 34 -8.73 26.45 -2.86
CA LEU A 34 -10.18 26.69 -2.90
C LEU A 34 -10.80 26.12 -1.61
N GLY A 35 -11.46 27.01 -0.86
CA GLY A 35 -12.12 26.66 0.40
C GLY A 35 -11.50 27.33 1.62
N GLU A 36 -12.17 27.18 2.76
CA GLU A 36 -11.62 27.65 4.04
C GLU A 36 -10.39 26.82 4.41
N ASP A 37 -9.41 27.43 5.07
CA ASP A 37 -8.25 26.74 5.63
C ASP A 37 -8.73 25.70 6.64
N ILE A 38 -9.03 24.52 6.13
CA ILE A 38 -9.13 23.35 6.98
C ILE A 38 -7.70 23.11 7.45
N GLN A 39 -7.39 23.49 8.67
CA GLN A 39 -6.22 22.97 9.36
C GLN A 39 -6.42 21.45 9.46
N GLN A 40 -6.05 20.78 8.38
CA GLN A 40 -5.98 19.32 8.39
C GLN A 40 -4.86 18.98 9.37
N ASN A 41 -5.23 18.59 10.56
CA ASN A 41 -4.40 17.72 11.38
C ASN A 41 -4.29 16.39 10.61
N ILE A 42 -3.49 16.41 9.54
CA ILE A 42 -3.09 15.18 8.85
C ILE A 42 -2.15 14.53 9.86
N PRO A 43 -2.52 13.38 10.45
CA PRO A 43 -1.62 12.70 11.37
C PRO A 43 -0.30 12.48 10.65
N GLU A 44 0.82 12.84 11.27
CA GLU A 44 2.17 12.73 10.70
C GLU A 44 2.50 11.29 10.26
N ARG A 45 1.81 10.31 10.84
CA ARG A 45 1.93 8.90 10.47
C ARG A 45 0.85 8.53 9.46
N ARG A 46 1.28 8.14 8.28
CA ARG A 46 0.41 7.55 7.26
C ARG A 46 0.04 6.14 7.70
N LYS A 47 -1.24 5.76 7.57
CA LYS A 47 -1.73 4.38 7.84
C LYS A 47 -0.85 3.30 7.21
N VAL A 48 -0.36 3.54 5.99
CA VAL A 48 0.55 2.64 5.27
C VAL A 48 1.82 2.34 6.07
N VAL A 49 2.47 3.36 6.63
CA VAL A 49 3.73 3.19 7.40
C VAL A 49 3.50 2.32 8.64
N GLU A 50 2.35 2.47 9.26
CA GLU A 50 2.03 1.75 10.50
C GLU A 50 1.75 0.26 10.31
N VAL A 51 1.39 -0.16 9.09
CA VAL A 51 1.09 -1.56 8.77
C VAL A 51 2.11 -2.18 7.80
N ALA A 52 3.01 -1.36 7.23
CA ALA A 52 4.00 -1.80 6.25
C ALA A 52 4.97 -2.86 6.80
N ASP A 53 5.26 -2.81 8.09
CA ASP A 53 6.13 -3.79 8.74
C ASP A 53 5.57 -5.23 8.72
N ALA A 54 4.24 -5.38 8.58
CA ALA A 54 3.60 -6.69 8.45
C ALA A 54 3.68 -7.27 7.02
N VAL A 55 4.17 -6.49 6.04
CA VAL A 55 4.14 -6.85 4.62
C VAL A 55 5.54 -7.04 4.07
N GLU A 56 5.72 -8.07 3.27
CA GLU A 56 6.89 -8.28 2.41
C GLU A 56 6.44 -8.18 0.95
N GLU A 57 6.75 -7.04 0.34
CA GLU A 57 6.32 -6.69 -1.01
C GLU A 57 7.46 -6.91 -2.02
N VAL A 58 7.15 -7.65 -3.10
CA VAL A 58 8.07 -7.82 -4.24
C VAL A 58 7.28 -7.67 -5.55
N ASP A 59 7.48 -6.56 -6.25
CA ASP A 59 6.84 -6.23 -7.52
C ASP A 59 5.31 -6.32 -7.46
N SER A 60 4.69 -5.78 -6.40
CA SER A 60 3.24 -5.83 -6.26
C SER A 60 2.53 -4.88 -7.21
N CYS A 61 1.33 -5.28 -7.65
CA CYS A 61 0.43 -4.39 -8.34
C CYS A 61 -0.17 -3.40 -7.34
N SER A 62 -0.28 -2.13 -7.73
CA SER A 62 -0.92 -1.09 -6.91
C SER A 62 -2.35 -1.47 -6.47
N ALA A 63 -3.08 -2.20 -7.30
CA ALA A 63 -4.42 -2.69 -6.96
C ALA A 63 -4.40 -3.69 -5.80
N CYS A 64 -3.49 -4.69 -5.81
CA CYS A 64 -3.37 -5.65 -4.70
C CYS A 64 -2.95 -4.94 -3.42
N TYR A 65 -1.94 -4.07 -3.50
CA TYR A 65 -1.45 -3.31 -2.35
C TYR A 65 -2.52 -2.36 -1.80
N GLY A 66 -3.30 -1.75 -2.69
CA GLY A 66 -4.39 -0.84 -2.34
C GLY A 66 -5.52 -1.49 -1.55
N TYR A 67 -5.81 -2.78 -1.77
CA TYR A 67 -6.79 -3.54 -0.97
C TYR A 67 -6.19 -4.15 0.31
N LEU A 68 -4.90 -4.47 0.30
CA LEU A 68 -4.23 -5.02 1.47
C LEU A 68 -4.16 -4.01 2.62
N ILE A 69 -3.76 -2.77 2.34
CA ILE A 69 -3.56 -1.75 3.38
C ILE A 69 -4.82 -1.48 4.21
N PRO A 70 -6.01 -1.25 3.63
CA PRO A 70 -7.23 -1.07 4.42
C PRO A 70 -7.58 -2.32 5.24
N ALA A 71 -7.40 -3.52 4.71
CA ALA A 71 -7.64 -4.76 5.45
C ALA A 71 -6.73 -4.87 6.69
N LEU A 72 -5.46 -4.50 6.56
CA LEU A 72 -4.53 -4.45 7.69
C LEU A 72 -4.88 -3.36 8.71
N ASP A 73 -5.36 -2.21 8.25
CA ASP A 73 -5.83 -1.15 9.14
C ASP A 73 -7.02 -1.63 9.99
N MET A 74 -7.96 -2.38 9.41
CA MET A 74 -9.07 -3.00 10.15
C MET A 74 -8.56 -3.99 11.21
N LEU A 75 -7.64 -4.89 10.84
CA LEU A 75 -7.04 -5.84 11.80
C LEU A 75 -6.29 -5.13 12.92
N LYS A 76 -5.60 -4.03 12.61
CA LYS A 76 -4.91 -3.21 13.59
C LYS A 76 -5.89 -2.56 14.58
N GLN A 77 -7.01 -2.01 14.09
CA GLN A 77 -8.04 -1.40 14.93
C GLN A 77 -8.67 -2.42 15.90
N GLU A 78 -8.73 -3.69 15.51
CA GLU A 78 -9.18 -4.79 16.35
C GLU A 78 -8.07 -5.38 17.27
N GLY A 79 -6.83 -4.89 17.19
CA GLY A 79 -5.70 -5.43 17.94
C GLY A 79 -5.29 -6.84 17.52
N LEU A 80 -5.67 -7.25 16.30
CA LEU A 80 -5.35 -8.56 15.75
C LEU A 80 -4.03 -8.58 14.99
N LEU A 81 -3.62 -7.45 14.41
CA LEU A 81 -2.40 -7.38 13.60
C LEU A 81 -1.14 -7.75 14.39
N GLU A 82 -1.10 -7.41 15.69
CA GLU A 82 0.02 -7.73 16.59
C GLU A 82 0.17 -9.24 16.86
N LYS A 83 -0.89 -10.02 16.61
CA LYS A 83 -0.88 -11.48 16.74
C LYS A 83 -0.35 -12.18 15.50
N LEU A 84 -0.14 -11.43 14.42
CA LEU A 84 0.43 -11.97 13.20
C LEU A 84 1.96 -12.06 13.34
N HIS A 85 2.49 -13.28 13.34
CA HIS A 85 3.92 -13.53 13.52
C HIS A 85 4.69 -13.61 12.20
N GLU A 86 4.01 -13.98 11.10
CA GLU A 86 4.58 -14.08 9.77
C GLU A 86 4.32 -12.81 8.97
N LYS A 87 5.25 -12.49 8.08
CA LYS A 87 5.05 -11.42 7.10
C LYS A 87 4.12 -11.88 5.99
N ILE A 88 3.24 -10.99 5.58
CA ILE A 88 2.35 -11.20 4.46
C ILE A 88 3.10 -10.93 3.16
N CYS A 89 3.35 -11.97 2.39
CA CYS A 89 3.99 -11.82 1.08
C CYS A 89 2.98 -11.40 0.01
N ILE A 90 3.35 -10.40 -0.79
CA ILE A 90 2.51 -9.87 -1.87
C ILE A 90 3.36 -9.45 -3.06
N GLY A 91 2.89 -9.73 -4.27
CA GLY A 91 3.49 -9.25 -5.49
C GLY A 91 3.89 -10.32 -6.49
N GLN A 92 4.19 -9.86 -7.70
CA GLN A 92 4.50 -10.74 -8.83
C GLN A 92 5.83 -11.49 -8.66
N GLY A 93 6.74 -10.94 -7.86
CA GLY A 93 8.00 -11.58 -7.55
C GLY A 93 7.87 -12.91 -6.79
N TYR A 94 6.67 -13.25 -6.30
CA TYR A 94 6.37 -14.52 -5.65
C TYR A 94 5.78 -15.59 -6.57
N ARG A 95 5.56 -15.29 -7.86
CA ARG A 95 5.02 -16.27 -8.81
C ARG A 95 5.91 -17.52 -8.88
N GLY A 96 5.30 -18.67 -8.67
CA GLY A 96 5.99 -19.97 -8.67
C GLY A 96 6.82 -20.28 -7.42
N LYS A 97 6.94 -19.35 -6.49
CA LYS A 97 7.59 -19.58 -5.19
C LYS A 97 6.61 -20.18 -4.18
N THR A 98 7.16 -20.79 -3.15
CA THR A 98 6.45 -21.30 -1.97
C THR A 98 6.75 -20.43 -0.76
N GLY A 99 5.83 -20.40 0.19
CA GLY A 99 5.98 -19.63 1.43
C GLY A 99 4.85 -19.98 2.40
N GLU A 100 4.76 -19.24 3.48
CA GLU A 100 3.78 -19.50 4.54
C GLU A 100 2.47 -18.73 4.29
N LEU A 101 2.54 -17.40 4.21
CA LEU A 101 1.37 -16.52 4.16
C LEU A 101 1.47 -15.55 2.98
N GLY A 102 0.45 -15.50 2.14
CA GLY A 102 0.44 -14.65 0.96
C GLY A 102 -0.92 -14.03 0.63
N VAL A 103 -0.90 -13.01 -0.22
CA VAL A 103 -2.10 -12.34 -0.74
C VAL A 103 -2.04 -12.27 -2.26
N GLY A 104 -3.15 -12.69 -2.88
CA GLY A 104 -3.34 -12.69 -4.32
C GLY A 104 -2.82 -13.93 -5.04
N ASN A 105 -3.25 -14.11 -6.29
CA ASN A 105 -2.90 -15.27 -7.10
C ASN A 105 -1.40 -15.43 -7.39
N CYS A 106 -0.60 -14.38 -7.15
CA CYS A 106 0.85 -14.47 -7.29
C CYS A 106 1.49 -15.35 -6.22
N THR A 107 0.82 -15.52 -5.07
CA THR A 107 1.25 -16.37 -3.95
C THR A 107 0.47 -17.69 -3.85
N ARG A 108 -0.17 -18.13 -4.93
CA ARG A 108 -1.04 -19.33 -4.94
C ARG A 108 -0.38 -20.65 -4.50
N ASN A 109 0.95 -20.72 -4.51
CA ASN A 109 1.70 -21.89 -4.08
C ASN A 109 2.10 -21.82 -2.59
N PHE A 110 1.69 -20.79 -1.88
CA PHE A 110 1.92 -20.65 -0.45
C PHE A 110 0.95 -21.56 0.31
N LYS A 111 1.31 -21.93 1.54
CA LYS A 111 0.45 -22.81 2.38
C LYS A 111 -0.89 -22.12 2.67
N HIS A 112 -0.86 -20.83 2.92
CA HIS A 112 -2.01 -19.99 3.19
C HIS A 112 -1.97 -18.77 2.27
N HIS A 113 -3.02 -18.57 1.48
CA HIS A 113 -3.10 -17.38 0.63
C HIS A 113 -4.53 -16.93 0.42
N ALA A 114 -4.74 -15.62 0.37
CA ALA A 114 -6.00 -15.03 -0.05
C ALA A 114 -6.09 -15.05 -1.58
N GLU A 115 -7.06 -15.79 -2.12
CA GLU A 115 -7.26 -15.90 -3.57
C GLU A 115 -7.81 -14.61 -4.17
N GLY A 116 -7.39 -14.28 -5.40
CA GLY A 116 -7.88 -13.16 -6.18
C GLY A 116 -6.78 -12.41 -6.94
N CYS A 117 -7.19 -11.60 -7.93
CA CYS A 117 -6.25 -10.78 -8.71
C CYS A 117 -6.90 -9.45 -9.14
N PRO A 118 -6.99 -8.50 -8.22
CA PRO A 118 -6.72 -8.56 -6.78
C PRO A 118 -7.84 -9.24 -5.98
N PRO A 119 -7.57 -9.78 -4.79
CA PRO A 119 -8.61 -10.06 -3.82
C PRO A 119 -9.15 -8.73 -3.26
N THR A 120 -10.40 -8.70 -2.86
CA THR A 120 -11.00 -7.52 -2.24
C THR A 120 -10.52 -7.32 -0.80
N GLU A 121 -10.66 -6.11 -0.28
CA GLU A 121 -10.35 -5.77 1.10
C GLU A 121 -11.00 -6.73 2.11
N ASN A 122 -12.31 -6.97 1.96
CA ASN A 122 -13.05 -7.87 2.86
C ASN A 122 -12.55 -9.33 2.76
N GLN A 123 -12.22 -9.81 1.56
CA GLN A 123 -11.66 -11.16 1.40
C GLN A 123 -10.31 -11.30 2.09
N ILE A 124 -9.45 -10.28 1.99
CA ILE A 124 -8.15 -10.26 2.66
C ILE A 124 -8.36 -10.22 4.19
N TYR A 125 -9.23 -9.33 4.66
CA TYR A 125 -9.51 -9.16 6.08
C TYR A 125 -10.04 -10.48 6.71
N GLU A 126 -11.07 -11.09 6.14
CA GLU A 126 -11.65 -12.33 6.66
C GLU A 126 -10.64 -13.48 6.63
N PHE A 127 -9.88 -13.60 5.55
CA PHE A 127 -8.83 -14.61 5.43
C PHE A 127 -7.76 -14.46 6.52
N LEU A 128 -7.24 -13.25 6.74
CA LEU A 128 -6.22 -13.00 7.75
C LEU A 128 -6.78 -13.16 9.17
N LYS A 129 -8.02 -12.76 9.41
CA LYS A 129 -8.70 -12.95 10.70
C LYS A 129 -8.86 -14.43 11.05
N GLU A 130 -9.25 -15.25 10.06
CA GLU A 130 -9.31 -16.69 10.23
C GLU A 130 -7.92 -17.31 10.47
N TYR A 131 -6.91 -16.85 9.74
CA TYR A 131 -5.53 -17.30 9.89
C TYR A 131 -4.98 -17.05 11.30
N ILE A 132 -5.21 -15.85 11.84
CA ILE A 132 -4.75 -15.42 13.18
C ILE A 132 -5.48 -16.20 14.30
N SER A 133 -6.68 -16.70 14.03
CA SER A 133 -7.53 -17.37 15.02
C SER A 133 -7.23 -18.87 15.16
N LYS A 134 -6.37 -19.43 14.31
CA LYS A 134 -5.93 -20.84 14.33
C LYS A 134 -4.70 -21.04 15.20
#